data_894dc5cec83cdf17583b0d13ae765a49
#
_entry.id   894dc5cec83cdf17583b0d13ae765a49
#
_cell.length_a   1.000
_cell.length_b   1.000
_cell.length_c   1.000
_cell.angle_alpha   90.00
_cell.angle_beta   90.00
_cell.angle_gamma   90.00
#
_symmetry.space_group_name_H-M   'P 1'
#
loop_
_entity.id
_entity.type
_entity.pdbx_description
1 polymer ?
#
loop_
_entity_poly.entity_id
_entity_poly.type
_entity_poly.pdbx_seq_one_letter_code
_entity_poly.pdbx_strand_id
1 'polypeptide(L)'
;MITGYLRVSTSKQNLANQQDEIRRFAESRQLTIDNWVTEVASGKKHERDRKLGGLLRRMKRGDTIIVTEISRLSRTLTDVMAIMGKCLSKQINLYTTKEKYCFDNSINSKILCFAFGLVAEIERNLISMRTKEALALRKSEGVVLGRKKGSYTKMNVLIENRKVVVGMLKRDCTIADICRRFNISRDTFLKFRSRYKEIDKAMKEKEIRRKGMSQKRTV
;
A
#
# COMPACT_ATOMS: atom_id res chain seq x y z
N MET A 1 -4.36 9.80 28.66
CA MET A 1 -4.70 8.37 28.46
C MET A 1 -3.42 7.59 28.17
N ILE A 2 -3.20 6.47 28.87
CA ILE A 2 -2.04 5.60 28.69
C ILE A 2 -2.51 4.30 28.04
N THR A 3 -1.95 3.96 26.90
CA THR A 3 -2.37 2.79 26.11
C THR A 3 -1.22 1.82 25.92
N GLY A 4 -1.40 0.57 26.35
CA GLY A 4 -0.54 -0.54 26.00
C GLY A 4 -0.88 -1.06 24.59
N TYR A 5 0.09 -1.02 23.68
CA TYR A 5 -0.09 -1.55 22.31
C TYR A 5 0.67 -2.86 22.13
N LEU A 6 -0.06 -3.87 21.71
CA LEU A 6 0.42 -5.24 21.54
C LEU A 6 0.25 -5.69 20.09
N ARG A 7 1.30 -6.24 19.46
CA ARG A 7 1.20 -6.78 18.12
C ARG A 7 1.83 -8.17 18.02
N VAL A 8 1.09 -9.11 17.47
CA VAL A 8 1.56 -10.46 17.17
C VAL A 8 1.27 -10.84 15.72
N SER A 9 2.05 -11.76 15.16
CA SER A 9 1.79 -12.32 13.84
C SER A 9 0.80 -13.51 13.89
N THR A 10 0.88 -14.37 14.93
CA THR A 10 0.11 -15.64 14.96
C THR A 10 -0.11 -16.26 16.34
N SER A 11 0.60 -15.88 17.40
CA SER A 11 0.61 -16.65 18.66
C SER A 11 0.01 -15.90 19.85
N LYS A 12 -0.98 -16.51 20.52
CA LYS A 12 -1.59 -15.99 21.75
C LYS A 12 -0.60 -15.90 22.93
N GLN A 13 0.36 -16.82 23.00
CA GLN A 13 1.34 -16.89 24.08
C GLN A 13 2.28 -15.67 24.13
N ASN A 14 2.63 -15.12 22.95
CA ASN A 14 3.43 -13.90 22.86
C ASN A 14 2.66 -12.63 23.28
N LEU A 15 1.34 -12.66 23.31
CA LEU A 15 0.53 -11.50 23.76
C LEU A 15 0.60 -11.35 25.29
N ALA A 16 0.44 -12.44 26.04
CA ALA A 16 0.50 -12.41 27.50
C ALA A 16 1.86 -11.88 27.98
N ASN A 17 2.95 -12.40 27.41
CA ASN A 17 4.31 -11.95 27.75
C ASN A 17 4.53 -10.44 27.47
N GLN A 18 4.03 -9.95 26.32
CA GLN A 18 4.12 -8.52 25.99
C GLN A 18 3.29 -7.68 26.98
N GLN A 19 2.09 -8.16 27.34
CA GLN A 19 1.20 -7.47 28.26
C GLN A 19 1.82 -7.36 29.64
N ASP A 20 2.38 -8.46 30.17
CA ASP A 20 3.04 -8.48 31.47
C ASP A 20 4.28 -7.57 31.50
N GLU A 21 5.08 -7.59 30.45
CA GLU A 21 6.24 -6.72 30.33
C GLU A 21 5.84 -5.23 30.37
N ILE A 22 4.82 -4.84 29.60
CA ILE A 22 4.32 -3.45 29.60
C ILE A 22 3.71 -3.10 30.97
N ARG A 23 3.01 -4.03 31.62
CA ARG A 23 2.45 -3.79 32.96
C ARG A 23 3.54 -3.53 33.99
N ARG A 24 4.58 -4.38 34.08
CA ARG A 24 5.73 -4.19 34.96
C ARG A 24 6.44 -2.86 34.70
N PHE A 25 6.61 -2.50 33.43
CA PHE A 25 7.20 -1.21 33.07
C PHE A 25 6.33 -0.03 33.55
N ALA A 26 5.02 -0.09 33.37
CA ALA A 26 4.12 0.94 33.81
C ALA A 26 4.13 1.07 35.36
N GLU A 27 4.06 -0.05 36.09
CA GLU A 27 4.15 -0.12 37.54
C GLU A 27 5.45 0.51 38.05
N SER A 28 6.60 0.20 37.44
CA SER A 28 7.90 0.75 37.83
C SER A 28 7.99 2.28 37.66
N ARG A 29 7.10 2.87 36.87
CA ARG A 29 7.00 4.30 36.64
C ARG A 29 5.76 4.95 37.25
N GLN A 30 5.01 4.21 38.08
CA GLN A 30 3.78 4.65 38.72
C GLN A 30 2.73 5.12 37.69
N LEU A 31 2.70 4.47 36.51
CA LEU A 31 1.77 4.73 35.42
C LEU A 31 0.64 3.70 35.46
N THR A 32 -0.61 4.13 35.30
CA THR A 32 -1.78 3.26 35.18
C THR A 32 -2.17 3.14 33.70
N ILE A 33 -2.30 1.89 33.20
CA ILE A 33 -2.70 1.66 31.80
C ILE A 33 -4.21 1.74 31.71
N ASP A 34 -4.72 2.74 30.97
CA ASP A 34 -6.14 2.98 30.78
C ASP A 34 -6.75 2.07 29.70
N ASN A 35 -5.95 1.70 28.69
CA ASN A 35 -6.47 0.96 27.54
C ASN A 35 -5.43 -0.02 26.97
N TRP A 36 -5.94 -1.12 26.38
CA TRP A 36 -5.12 -2.10 25.68
C TRP A 36 -5.57 -2.22 24.22
N VAL A 37 -4.63 -2.06 23.29
CA VAL A 37 -4.88 -2.25 21.87
C VAL A 37 -4.08 -3.46 21.39
N THR A 38 -4.80 -4.53 21.09
CA THR A 38 -4.23 -5.77 20.57
C THR A 38 -4.46 -5.89 19.07
N GLU A 39 -3.41 -6.21 18.34
CA GLU A 39 -3.45 -6.37 16.90
C GLU A 39 -2.77 -7.66 16.45
N VAL A 40 -3.48 -8.46 15.64
CA VAL A 40 -2.91 -9.60 14.94
C VAL A 40 -2.64 -9.17 13.51
N ALA A 41 -1.41 -8.77 13.22
CA ALA A 41 -1.05 -8.27 11.90
C ALA A 41 0.43 -8.44 11.59
N SER A 42 0.73 -8.61 10.29
CA SER A 42 2.10 -8.53 9.81
C SER A 42 2.65 -7.11 9.98
N GLY A 43 3.87 -6.98 10.50
CA GLY A 43 4.55 -5.69 10.60
C GLY A 43 4.92 -5.05 9.27
N LYS A 44 4.65 -5.73 8.13
CA LYS A 44 4.81 -5.18 6.77
C LYS A 44 3.61 -4.33 6.32
N LYS A 45 2.44 -4.44 6.98
CA LYS A 45 1.28 -3.59 6.66
C LYS A 45 1.52 -2.18 7.17
N HIS A 46 1.18 -1.18 6.37
CA HIS A 46 1.25 0.22 6.78
C HIS A 46 0.39 0.50 8.02
N GLU A 47 0.83 1.43 8.85
CA GLU A 47 0.13 1.80 10.09
C GLU A 47 -1.33 2.20 9.84
N ARG A 48 -1.61 2.88 8.70
CA ARG A 48 -2.94 3.40 8.34
C ARG A 48 -4.00 2.31 8.23
N ASP A 49 -3.56 1.12 7.79
CA ASP A 49 -4.43 -0.05 7.56
C ASP A 49 -4.52 -0.94 8.80
N ARG A 50 -3.98 -0.46 9.93
CA ARG A 50 -3.91 -1.19 11.20
C ARG A 50 -4.63 -0.46 12.31
N LYS A 51 -4.92 -1.19 13.42
CA LYS A 51 -5.48 -0.60 14.65
C LYS A 51 -4.59 0.51 15.21
N LEU A 52 -3.26 0.42 15.02
CA LEU A 52 -2.30 1.46 15.41
C LEU A 52 -2.63 2.80 14.78
N GLY A 53 -2.92 2.85 13.48
CA GLY A 53 -3.29 4.10 12.80
C GLY A 53 -4.60 4.68 13.35
N GLY A 54 -5.57 3.82 13.69
CA GLY A 54 -6.81 4.23 14.37
C GLY A 54 -6.55 4.80 15.77
N LEU A 55 -5.64 4.18 16.53
CA LEU A 55 -5.19 4.65 17.83
C LEU A 55 -4.55 6.03 17.72
N LEU A 56 -3.52 6.19 16.87
CA LEU A 56 -2.80 7.45 16.66
C LEU A 56 -3.70 8.61 16.21
N ARG A 57 -4.78 8.32 15.45
CA ARG A 57 -5.75 9.37 15.06
C ARG A 57 -6.53 9.90 16.26
N ARG A 58 -6.94 9.03 17.18
CA ARG A 58 -7.77 9.37 18.36
C ARG A 58 -6.99 9.97 19.51
N MET A 59 -5.70 9.66 19.60
CA MET A 59 -4.83 10.18 20.67
C MET A 59 -4.64 11.68 20.59
N LYS A 60 -4.55 12.28 21.78
CA LYS A 60 -4.39 13.72 22.00
C LYS A 60 -3.02 14.03 22.60
N ARG A 61 -2.72 15.32 22.71
CA ARG A 61 -1.53 15.83 23.41
C ARG A 61 -1.46 15.28 24.83
N GLY A 62 -0.28 14.80 25.23
CA GLY A 62 -0.03 14.24 26.56
C GLY A 62 -0.44 12.77 26.71
N ASP A 63 -1.14 12.18 25.73
CA ASP A 63 -1.39 10.74 25.74
C ASP A 63 -0.09 9.95 25.58
N THR A 64 -0.10 8.72 26.08
CA THR A 64 1.08 7.85 26.10
C THR A 64 0.78 6.50 25.44
N ILE A 65 1.70 6.04 24.59
CA ILE A 65 1.73 4.67 24.05
C ILE A 65 2.91 3.94 24.67
N ILE A 66 2.67 2.72 25.15
CA ILE A 66 3.73 1.83 25.63
C ILE A 66 3.73 0.58 24.76
N VAL A 67 4.91 0.25 24.19
CA VAL A 67 5.15 -0.97 23.41
C VAL A 67 6.33 -1.74 23.99
N THR A 68 6.43 -3.03 23.71
CA THR A 68 7.59 -3.80 24.18
C THR A 68 8.87 -3.46 23.42
N GLU A 69 8.77 -3.27 22.10
CA GLU A 69 9.91 -3.00 21.23
C GLU A 69 9.45 -2.23 19.98
N ILE A 70 10.36 -1.47 19.36
CA ILE A 70 10.09 -0.70 18.13
C ILE A 70 9.54 -1.58 17.00
N SER A 71 9.99 -2.82 16.92
CA SER A 71 9.54 -3.78 15.90
C SER A 71 8.02 -4.06 15.95
N ARG A 72 7.36 -3.79 17.11
CA ARG A 72 5.90 -3.89 17.23
C ARG A 72 5.19 -2.74 16.51
N LEU A 73 5.81 -1.60 16.40
CA LEU A 73 5.27 -0.47 15.62
C LEU A 73 5.33 -0.77 14.12
N SER A 74 6.51 -1.07 13.58
CA SER A 74 6.68 -1.53 12.20
C SER A 74 7.98 -2.31 12.05
N ARG A 75 8.10 -3.06 10.94
CA ARG A 75 9.35 -3.74 10.52
C ARG A 75 10.22 -2.88 9.62
N THR A 76 9.67 -1.82 9.04
CA THR A 76 10.42 -0.90 8.19
C THR A 76 10.76 0.35 8.99
N LEU A 77 12.00 0.76 8.91
CA LEU A 77 12.46 1.96 9.62
C LEU A 77 11.72 3.21 9.15
N THR A 78 11.38 3.28 7.88
CA THR A 78 10.59 4.37 7.30
C THR A 78 9.22 4.53 7.97
N ASP A 79 8.50 3.41 8.20
CA ASP A 79 7.18 3.47 8.87
C ASP A 79 7.34 3.82 10.35
N VAL A 80 8.38 3.29 11.01
CA VAL A 80 8.70 3.66 12.41
C VAL A 80 8.89 5.17 12.50
N MET A 81 9.68 5.76 11.60
CA MET A 81 9.90 7.20 11.54
C MET A 81 8.62 8.00 11.33
N ALA A 82 7.74 7.53 10.43
CA ALA A 82 6.45 8.17 10.20
C ALA A 82 5.56 8.14 11.46
N ILE A 83 5.58 7.02 12.20
CA ILE A 83 4.85 6.87 13.49
C ILE A 83 5.42 7.82 14.54
N MET A 84 6.76 7.85 14.70
CA MET A 84 7.44 8.72 15.66
C MET A 84 7.23 10.20 15.34
N GLY A 85 7.31 10.59 14.06
CA GLY A 85 7.01 11.95 13.61
C GLY A 85 5.57 12.37 13.94
N LYS A 86 4.60 11.47 13.82
CA LYS A 86 3.21 11.71 14.24
C LYS A 86 3.07 11.84 15.76
N CYS A 87 3.78 11.01 16.52
CA CYS A 87 3.78 11.13 17.98
C CYS A 87 4.35 12.49 18.42
N LEU A 88 5.47 12.90 17.84
CA LEU A 88 6.08 14.21 18.14
C LEU A 88 5.16 15.37 17.73
N SER A 89 4.61 15.36 16.51
CA SER A 89 3.75 16.45 16.02
C SER A 89 2.48 16.61 16.86
N LYS A 90 1.95 15.51 17.41
CA LYS A 90 0.78 15.50 18.31
C LYS A 90 1.16 15.62 19.79
N GLN A 91 2.44 15.64 20.12
CA GLN A 91 2.94 15.62 21.50
C GLN A 91 2.43 14.40 22.29
N ILE A 92 2.43 13.22 21.64
CA ILE A 92 2.13 11.92 22.23
C ILE A 92 3.46 11.30 22.70
N ASN A 93 3.50 10.80 23.91
CA ASN A 93 4.66 10.09 24.43
C ASN A 93 4.66 8.63 23.95
N LEU A 94 5.82 8.13 23.53
CA LEU A 94 6.00 6.75 23.12
C LEU A 94 7.13 6.12 23.94
N TYR A 95 6.83 5.04 24.66
CA TYR A 95 7.80 4.27 25.43
C TYR A 95 8.00 2.87 24.84
N THR A 96 9.27 2.42 24.82
CA THR A 96 9.59 1.02 24.56
C THR A 96 10.18 0.41 25.84
N THR A 97 9.75 -0.82 26.17
CA THR A 97 10.18 -1.44 27.43
C THR A 97 11.55 -2.09 27.30
N LYS A 98 11.84 -2.75 26.16
CA LYS A 98 13.09 -3.46 25.94
C LYS A 98 14.26 -2.53 25.64
N GLU A 99 14.08 -1.66 24.65
CA GLU A 99 15.14 -0.72 24.25
C GLU A 99 15.23 0.47 25.21
N LYS A 100 14.26 0.63 26.12
CA LYS A 100 14.17 1.74 27.10
C LYS A 100 14.14 3.11 26.44
N TYR A 101 13.66 3.20 25.19
CA TYR A 101 13.48 4.49 24.53
C TYR A 101 12.27 5.22 25.10
N CYS A 102 12.47 6.52 25.28
CA CYS A 102 11.44 7.47 25.66
C CYS A 102 11.38 8.53 24.55
N PHE A 103 10.31 8.52 23.75
CA PHE A 103 10.06 9.54 22.77
C PHE A 103 8.95 10.44 23.30
N ASP A 104 9.37 11.54 23.86
CA ASP A 104 8.54 12.63 24.38
C ASP A 104 8.82 13.91 23.57
N ASN A 105 8.43 15.08 24.08
CA ASN A 105 8.71 16.35 23.41
C ASN A 105 10.10 16.94 23.75
N SER A 106 10.98 16.17 24.38
CA SER A 106 12.33 16.60 24.73
C SER A 106 13.23 16.79 23.50
N ILE A 107 14.29 17.57 23.67
CA ILE A 107 15.33 17.76 22.64
C ILE A 107 15.98 16.41 22.31
N ASN A 108 16.24 15.57 23.31
CA ASN A 108 16.84 14.25 23.11
C ASN A 108 15.97 13.36 22.22
N SER A 109 14.67 13.36 22.39
CA SER A 109 13.72 12.62 21.55
C SER A 109 13.72 13.13 20.11
N LYS A 110 13.84 14.43 19.90
CA LYS A 110 13.94 15.04 18.57
C LYS A 110 15.24 14.65 17.86
N ILE A 111 16.37 14.69 18.59
CA ILE A 111 17.68 14.24 18.09
C ILE A 111 17.63 12.76 17.72
N LEU A 112 17.07 11.92 18.57
CA LEU A 112 16.95 10.49 18.31
C LEU A 112 16.07 10.19 17.09
N CYS A 113 14.94 10.88 16.95
CA CYS A 113 14.12 10.80 15.74
C CYS A 113 14.88 11.23 14.48
N PHE A 114 15.64 12.30 14.56
CA PHE A 114 16.47 12.75 13.43
C PHE A 114 17.52 11.70 13.05
N ALA A 115 18.21 11.12 14.04
CA ALA A 115 19.21 10.07 13.82
C ALA A 115 18.59 8.83 13.13
N PHE A 116 17.42 8.35 13.59
CA PHE A 116 16.69 7.27 12.92
C PHE A 116 16.29 7.65 11.50
N GLY A 117 15.93 8.91 11.24
CA GLY A 117 15.62 9.41 9.89
C GLY A 117 16.80 9.30 8.94
N LEU A 118 17.98 9.73 9.39
CA LEU A 118 19.23 9.59 8.62
C LEU A 118 19.56 8.12 8.33
N VAL A 119 19.45 7.24 9.32
CA VAL A 119 19.69 5.80 9.11
C VAL A 119 18.71 5.21 8.09
N ALA A 120 17.42 5.59 8.15
CA ALA A 120 16.42 5.14 7.18
C ALA A 120 16.72 5.62 5.76
N GLU A 121 17.24 6.83 5.62
CA GLU A 121 17.63 7.38 4.31
C GLU A 121 18.88 6.69 3.76
N ILE A 122 19.88 6.47 4.59
CA ILE A 122 21.10 5.73 4.22
C ILE A 122 20.74 4.31 3.77
N GLU A 123 19.91 3.58 4.53
CA GLU A 123 19.47 2.23 4.20
C GLU A 123 18.75 2.19 2.84
N ARG A 124 17.84 3.15 2.58
CA ARG A 124 17.15 3.28 1.29
C ARG A 124 18.13 3.52 0.14
N ASN A 125 19.11 4.40 0.34
CA ASN A 125 20.14 4.70 -0.66
C ASN A 125 21.00 3.49 -0.97
N LEU A 126 21.43 2.74 0.05
CA LEU A 126 22.20 1.50 -0.12
C LEU A 126 21.40 0.43 -0.88
N ILE A 127 20.11 0.24 -0.57
CA ILE A 127 19.24 -0.68 -1.32
C ILE A 127 19.12 -0.23 -2.78
N SER A 128 18.94 1.06 -3.02
CA SER A 128 18.86 1.62 -4.39
C SER A 128 20.15 1.38 -5.17
N MET A 129 21.30 1.64 -4.56
CA MET A 129 22.61 1.40 -5.19
C MET A 129 22.79 -0.07 -5.54
N ARG A 130 22.60 -0.99 -4.59
CA ARG A 130 22.69 -2.44 -4.82
C ARG A 130 21.75 -2.90 -5.94
N THR A 131 20.54 -2.37 -5.99
CA THR A 131 19.57 -2.69 -7.05
C THR A 131 20.06 -2.21 -8.42
N LYS A 132 20.58 -0.98 -8.50
CA LYS A 132 21.14 -0.43 -9.75
C LYS A 132 22.34 -1.26 -10.24
N GLU A 133 23.25 -1.62 -9.34
CA GLU A 133 24.41 -2.47 -9.65
C GLU A 133 23.99 -3.84 -10.16
N ALA A 134 23.06 -4.51 -9.47
CA ALA A 134 22.53 -5.81 -9.88
C ALA A 134 21.80 -5.76 -11.24
N LEU A 135 21.06 -4.67 -11.52
CA LEU A 135 20.42 -4.47 -12.82
C LEU A 135 21.43 -4.16 -13.92
N ALA A 136 22.49 -3.39 -13.62
CA ALA A 136 23.57 -3.09 -14.55
C ALA A 136 24.32 -4.36 -14.94
N LEU A 137 24.66 -5.22 -13.95
CA LEU A 137 25.29 -6.52 -14.19
C LEU A 137 24.43 -7.41 -15.10
N ARG A 138 23.14 -7.55 -14.80
CA ARG A 138 22.24 -8.34 -15.65
C ARG A 138 22.10 -7.79 -17.05
N LYS A 139 22.15 -6.46 -17.20
CA LYS A 139 22.13 -5.82 -18.52
C LYS A 139 23.42 -6.10 -19.31
N SER A 140 24.59 -6.12 -18.66
CA SER A 140 25.87 -6.50 -19.29
C SER A 140 25.92 -7.97 -19.70
N GLU A 141 25.22 -8.85 -18.97
CA GLU A 141 25.02 -10.27 -19.32
C GLU A 141 24.01 -10.47 -20.48
N GLY A 142 23.50 -9.39 -21.09
CA GLY A 142 22.56 -9.44 -22.22
C GLY A 142 21.10 -9.73 -21.80
N VAL A 143 20.78 -9.73 -20.52
CA VAL A 143 19.40 -9.93 -20.05
C VAL A 143 18.56 -8.69 -20.38
N VAL A 144 17.51 -8.88 -21.17
CA VAL A 144 16.53 -7.81 -21.47
C VAL A 144 15.68 -7.57 -20.25
N LEU A 145 15.89 -6.42 -19.60
CA LEU A 145 15.13 -6.01 -18.42
C LEU A 145 13.78 -5.42 -18.81
N GLY A 146 12.78 -5.66 -17.98
CA GLY A 146 11.44 -5.14 -18.17
C GLY A 146 10.47 -6.18 -18.74
N ARG A 147 9.30 -5.69 -19.18
CA ARG A 147 8.27 -6.55 -19.74
C ARG A 147 8.67 -7.06 -21.13
N LYS A 148 8.61 -8.37 -21.37
CA LYS A 148 8.89 -8.96 -22.69
C LYS A 148 7.99 -8.33 -23.76
N LYS A 149 8.59 -7.97 -24.91
CA LYS A 149 7.82 -7.49 -26.08
C LYS A 149 6.78 -8.55 -26.48
N GLY A 150 5.53 -8.13 -26.68
CA GLY A 150 4.45 -9.05 -27.04
C GLY A 150 3.71 -9.71 -25.86
N SER A 151 4.19 -9.61 -24.63
CA SER A 151 3.48 -10.14 -23.44
C SER A 151 2.32 -9.24 -22.99
N TYR A 152 1.41 -8.92 -23.92
CA TYR A 152 0.21 -8.11 -23.65
C TYR A 152 -0.95 -9.00 -23.24
N THR A 153 -0.96 -9.53 -22.02
CA THR A 153 -1.96 -10.51 -21.55
C THR A 153 -3.40 -10.05 -21.84
N LYS A 154 -3.73 -8.80 -21.54
CA LYS A 154 -5.07 -8.24 -21.79
C LYS A 154 -5.36 -7.99 -23.28
N MET A 155 -4.33 -7.68 -24.08
CA MET A 155 -4.45 -7.54 -25.53
C MET A 155 -4.61 -8.92 -26.19
N ASN A 156 -3.88 -9.94 -25.72
CA ASN A 156 -3.99 -11.31 -26.24
C ASN A 156 -5.39 -11.87 -26.04
N VAL A 157 -6.04 -11.60 -24.89
CA VAL A 157 -7.45 -11.99 -24.67
C VAL A 157 -8.37 -11.42 -25.76
N LEU A 158 -8.16 -10.15 -26.17
CA LEU A 158 -8.96 -9.57 -27.27
C LEU A 158 -8.60 -10.17 -28.63
N ILE A 159 -7.32 -10.50 -28.87
CA ILE A 159 -6.87 -11.11 -30.13
C ILE A 159 -7.49 -12.50 -30.30
N GLU A 160 -7.46 -13.32 -29.25
CA GLU A 160 -8.05 -14.67 -29.25
C GLU A 160 -9.57 -14.61 -29.42
N ASN A 161 -10.23 -13.61 -28.82
CA ASN A 161 -11.68 -13.43 -28.88
C ASN A 161 -12.13 -12.42 -29.94
N ARG A 162 -11.33 -12.16 -30.98
CA ARG A 162 -11.59 -11.14 -31.99
C ARG A 162 -12.96 -11.29 -32.68
N LYS A 163 -13.32 -12.53 -33.07
CA LYS A 163 -14.63 -12.81 -33.68
C LYS A 163 -15.80 -12.49 -32.75
N VAL A 164 -15.64 -12.76 -31.45
CA VAL A 164 -16.64 -12.45 -30.42
C VAL A 164 -16.81 -10.95 -30.27
N VAL A 165 -15.71 -10.19 -30.26
CA VAL A 165 -15.73 -8.71 -30.16
C VAL A 165 -16.44 -8.10 -31.36
N VAL A 166 -16.17 -8.57 -32.60
CA VAL A 166 -16.88 -8.14 -33.82
C VAL A 166 -18.39 -8.46 -33.71
N GLY A 167 -18.74 -9.66 -33.24
CA GLY A 167 -20.14 -10.04 -33.02
C GLY A 167 -20.87 -9.15 -32.01
N MET A 168 -20.18 -8.77 -30.90
CA MET A 168 -20.71 -7.82 -29.91
C MET A 168 -20.95 -6.42 -30.52
N LEU A 169 -19.99 -5.93 -31.32
CA LEU A 169 -20.14 -4.65 -32.01
C LEU A 169 -21.29 -4.63 -33.00
N LYS A 170 -21.51 -5.73 -33.73
CA LYS A 170 -22.64 -5.91 -34.64
C LYS A 170 -24.00 -5.94 -33.91
N ARG A 171 -24.03 -6.41 -32.65
CA ARG A 171 -25.22 -6.43 -31.79
C ARG A 171 -25.38 -5.14 -30.97
N ASP A 172 -24.71 -4.06 -31.36
CA ASP A 172 -24.75 -2.75 -30.71
C ASP A 172 -24.31 -2.70 -29.23
N CYS A 173 -23.54 -3.71 -28.74
CA CYS A 173 -22.95 -3.65 -27.41
C CYS A 173 -22.01 -2.45 -27.28
N THR A 174 -22.03 -1.77 -26.13
CA THR A 174 -21.15 -0.61 -25.88
C THR A 174 -19.70 -1.01 -25.68
N ILE A 175 -18.77 -0.08 -25.86
CA ILE A 175 -17.35 -0.30 -25.51
C ILE A 175 -17.22 -0.68 -24.03
N ALA A 176 -18.05 -0.09 -23.17
CA ALA A 176 -18.06 -0.38 -21.75
C ALA A 176 -18.45 -1.84 -21.45
N ASP A 177 -19.41 -2.41 -22.22
CA ASP A 177 -19.83 -3.79 -22.07
C ASP A 177 -18.71 -4.76 -22.50
N ILE A 178 -18.02 -4.45 -23.61
CA ILE A 178 -16.87 -5.21 -24.08
C ILE A 178 -15.74 -5.15 -23.03
N CYS A 179 -15.46 -3.97 -22.51
CA CYS A 179 -14.43 -3.80 -21.49
C CYS A 179 -14.74 -4.57 -20.20
N ARG A 180 -16.00 -4.56 -19.75
CA ARG A 180 -16.46 -5.35 -18.59
C ARG A 180 -16.34 -6.86 -18.85
N ARG A 181 -16.80 -7.32 -20.00
CA ARG A 181 -16.79 -8.76 -20.35
C ARG A 181 -15.38 -9.33 -20.36
N PHE A 182 -14.38 -8.60 -20.87
CA PHE A 182 -13.00 -9.09 -21.01
C PHE A 182 -12.07 -8.55 -19.90
N ASN A 183 -12.59 -7.87 -18.90
CA ASN A 183 -11.83 -7.25 -17.79
C ASN A 183 -10.63 -6.44 -18.29
N ILE A 184 -10.87 -5.54 -19.23
CA ILE A 184 -9.87 -4.69 -19.86
C ILE A 184 -10.19 -3.21 -19.67
N SER A 185 -9.17 -2.35 -19.77
CA SER A 185 -9.37 -0.90 -19.79
C SER A 185 -9.85 -0.42 -21.18
N ARG A 186 -10.52 0.74 -21.20
CA ARG A 186 -10.92 1.41 -22.46
C ARG A 186 -9.72 1.70 -23.37
N ASP A 187 -8.57 2.10 -22.78
CA ASP A 187 -7.34 2.33 -23.54
C ASP A 187 -6.82 1.06 -24.24
N THR A 188 -6.92 -0.10 -23.56
CA THR A 188 -6.55 -1.38 -24.17
C THR A 188 -7.44 -1.69 -25.36
N PHE A 189 -8.75 -1.43 -25.26
CA PHE A 189 -9.68 -1.60 -26.37
C PHE A 189 -9.39 -0.62 -27.53
N LEU A 190 -9.12 0.65 -27.25
CA LEU A 190 -8.78 1.63 -28.29
C LEU A 190 -7.47 1.28 -29.04
N LYS A 191 -6.46 0.81 -28.32
CA LYS A 191 -5.23 0.26 -28.91
C LYS A 191 -5.50 -1.00 -29.74
N PHE A 192 -6.43 -1.85 -29.32
CA PHE A 192 -6.86 -3.00 -30.09
C PHE A 192 -7.58 -2.57 -31.38
N ARG A 193 -8.52 -1.62 -31.30
CA ARG A 193 -9.22 -1.03 -32.46
C ARG A 193 -8.22 -0.47 -33.48
N SER A 194 -7.23 0.33 -33.06
CA SER A 194 -6.24 0.94 -33.96
C SER A 194 -5.35 -0.09 -34.66
N ARG A 195 -5.13 -1.26 -34.02
CA ARG A 195 -4.26 -2.32 -34.55
C ARG A 195 -4.95 -3.26 -35.51
N TYR A 196 -6.30 -3.42 -35.39
CA TYR A 196 -7.08 -4.39 -36.17
C TYR A 196 -8.16 -3.68 -36.99
N LYS A 197 -7.93 -3.58 -38.31
CA LYS A 197 -8.82 -2.88 -39.27
C LYS A 197 -10.26 -3.40 -39.23
N GLU A 198 -10.48 -4.71 -39.01
CA GLU A 198 -11.83 -5.28 -38.91
C GLU A 198 -12.63 -4.75 -37.73
N ILE A 199 -11.98 -4.47 -36.60
CA ILE A 199 -12.62 -3.89 -35.41
C ILE A 199 -12.99 -2.43 -35.68
N ASP A 200 -12.10 -1.69 -36.34
CA ASP A 200 -12.37 -0.30 -36.74
C ASP A 200 -13.52 -0.21 -37.71
N LYS A 201 -13.58 -1.11 -38.71
CA LYS A 201 -14.67 -1.24 -39.67
C LYS A 201 -16.01 -1.54 -38.97
N ALA A 202 -16.04 -2.53 -38.08
CA ALA A 202 -17.22 -2.86 -37.30
C ALA A 202 -17.72 -1.70 -36.41
N MET A 203 -16.79 -0.92 -35.84
CA MET A 203 -17.11 0.28 -35.07
C MET A 203 -17.73 1.39 -35.95
N LYS A 204 -17.16 1.65 -37.11
CA LYS A 204 -17.69 2.64 -38.06
C LYS A 204 -19.07 2.27 -38.56
N GLU A 205 -19.29 1.02 -38.94
CA GLU A 205 -20.59 0.52 -39.34
C GLU A 205 -21.66 0.68 -38.23
N LYS A 206 -21.27 0.47 -36.99
CA LYS A 206 -22.12 0.69 -35.84
C LYS A 206 -22.46 2.19 -35.64
N GLU A 207 -21.47 3.08 -35.76
CA GLU A 207 -21.67 4.53 -35.67
C GLU A 207 -22.64 5.05 -36.75
N ILE A 208 -22.54 4.54 -37.98
CA ILE A 208 -23.45 4.86 -39.10
C ILE A 208 -24.86 4.39 -38.77
N ARG A 209 -25.07 3.16 -38.33
CA ARG A 209 -26.38 2.66 -37.93
C ARG A 209 -27.05 3.49 -36.85
N ARG A 210 -26.29 3.90 -35.83
CA ARG A 210 -26.81 4.77 -34.75
C ARG A 210 -27.23 6.15 -35.24
N LYS A 211 -26.45 6.75 -36.14
CA LYS A 211 -26.83 8.07 -36.73
C LYS A 211 -28.10 7.97 -37.56
N GLY A 212 -28.26 6.90 -38.37
CA GLY A 212 -29.46 6.69 -39.16
C GLY A 212 -30.72 6.39 -38.34
N MET A 213 -30.59 5.75 -37.16
CA MET A 213 -31.71 5.55 -36.23
C MET A 213 -32.10 6.84 -35.48
N SER A 214 -31.13 7.72 -35.20
CA SER A 214 -31.40 9.01 -34.55
C SER A 214 -32.20 9.95 -35.46
N GLN A 215 -31.92 9.97 -36.77
CA GLN A 215 -32.64 10.79 -37.76
C GLN A 215 -34.07 10.31 -37.99
N LYS A 216 -34.40 9.02 -37.85
CA LYS A 216 -35.78 8.47 -37.97
C LYS A 216 -36.64 8.67 -36.73
N ARG A 217 -36.08 9.14 -35.60
CA ARG A 217 -36.83 9.45 -34.36
C ARG A 217 -37.20 10.94 -34.24
N THR A 218 -36.70 11.78 -35.15
CA THR A 218 -36.93 13.24 -35.13
C THR A 218 -37.90 13.67 -36.26
N VAL A 219 -38.54 12.75 -36.93
CA VAL A 219 -39.66 12.92 -37.85
C VAL A 219 -40.85 12.14 -37.25
#